data_f3450cd03c94ec2732789fcf6c1f2ce9
#
_entry.id   f3450cd03c94ec2732789fcf6c1f2ce9
#
_cell.length_a   1.000
_cell.length_b   1.000
_cell.length_c   1.000
_cell.angle_alpha   90.00
_cell.angle_beta   90.00
_cell.angle_gamma   90.00
#
_symmetry.space_group_name_H-M   'P 1'
#
loop_
_entity.id
_entity.type
_entity.pdbx_description
1 polymer ?
#
loop_
_entity_poly.entity_id
_entity_poly.type
_entity_poly.pdbx_seq_one_letter_code
_entity_poly.pdbx_strand_id
1 'polypeptide(L)'
;MNSNSDRADAFARAIAIAMNTNADPDNTAPALIAERRQRSEAAFRKLVASGDPGSISERDWKVAAQHFDAIGDAEAADFAQQCRTLAEQARQKHIYRRTSALIASAISPDELLKTCNPIKQYEDYAQQFLSIPDYQDARQRAAECQQKADELRETFYQEALEKIEEAKTTSDIWGKVDADWKHSSLQWIQQLTVSVGSASEILDDAIARLQVLADCDYRDAKALLADAEQRRKEYVRAEESRKRRIKDKAVLADALECMVMLSSDDDDSDRNHGARGNYSLKAGCLGALLYLLVCVIAPLVLFCIVCKIFNLFF
;
A
#
# COMPACT_ATOMS: atom_id res chain seq x y z
N MET A 1 18.13 26.28 25.19
CA MET A 1 17.59 26.90 26.43
C MET A 1 16.17 27.33 26.18
N ASN A 2 15.24 26.73 26.93
CA ASN A 2 13.80 26.59 26.64
C ASN A 2 12.96 27.85 26.97
N SER A 3 13.17 29.00 26.33
CA SER A 3 12.35 30.19 26.57
C SER A 3 10.87 30.05 26.14
N ASN A 4 10.54 29.11 25.25
CA ASN A 4 9.17 28.89 24.78
C ASN A 4 8.33 28.04 25.73
N SER A 5 8.94 27.10 26.45
CA SER A 5 8.27 26.28 27.48
C SER A 5 7.88 27.17 28.67
N ASP A 6 8.79 28.03 29.11
CA ASP A 6 8.54 28.94 30.27
C ASP A 6 7.43 29.96 30.00
N ARG A 7 7.24 30.33 28.73
CA ARG A 7 6.16 31.27 28.32
C ARG A 7 4.80 30.59 28.24
N ALA A 8 4.75 29.36 27.69
CA ALA A 8 3.54 28.55 27.67
C ALA A 8 3.08 28.23 29.11
N ASP A 9 4.02 27.90 30.00
CA ASP A 9 3.74 27.65 31.42
C ASP A 9 3.30 28.94 32.20
N ALA A 10 3.81 30.08 31.82
CA ALA A 10 3.37 31.38 32.42
C ALA A 10 1.94 31.74 32.00
N PHE A 11 1.59 31.47 30.73
CA PHE A 11 0.24 31.67 30.21
C PHE A 11 -0.75 30.67 30.80
N ALA A 12 -0.39 29.37 30.84
CA ALA A 12 -1.19 28.31 31.48
C ALA A 12 -1.43 28.64 32.98
N ARG A 13 -0.41 29.17 33.66
CA ARG A 13 -0.55 29.62 35.04
C ARG A 13 -1.46 30.85 35.18
N ALA A 14 -1.38 31.80 34.25
CA ALA A 14 -2.29 32.96 34.24
C ALA A 14 -3.75 32.54 34.02
N ILE A 15 -3.98 31.58 33.10
CA ILE A 15 -5.30 30.99 32.87
C ILE A 15 -5.75 30.18 34.10
N ALA A 16 -4.90 29.35 34.70
CA ALA A 16 -5.22 28.56 35.88
C ALA A 16 -5.56 29.44 37.10
N ILE A 17 -4.92 30.59 37.20
CA ILE A 17 -5.25 31.62 38.24
C ILE A 17 -6.64 32.23 37.97
N ALA A 18 -6.99 32.49 36.72
CA ALA A 18 -8.33 32.91 36.32
C ALA A 18 -9.38 31.84 36.55
N MET A 19 -9.06 30.52 36.33
CA MET A 19 -9.93 29.38 36.56
C MET A 19 -10.24 29.14 38.05
N ASN A 20 -9.28 29.39 38.93
CA ASN A 20 -9.45 29.14 40.37
C ASN A 20 -10.36 30.18 41.06
N THR A 21 -10.81 31.21 40.32
CA THR A 21 -11.80 32.19 40.83
C THR A 21 -13.22 31.63 40.86
N ASN A 22 -13.50 30.50 40.17
CA ASN A 22 -14.81 29.84 40.14
C ASN A 22 -15.05 28.88 41.32
N ALA A 23 -14.08 28.68 42.23
CA ALA A 23 -14.16 27.66 43.25
C ALA A 23 -15.07 28.01 44.46
N ASP A 24 -15.40 29.27 44.67
CA ASP A 24 -16.36 29.65 45.73
C ASP A 24 -16.92 31.06 45.46
N PRO A 25 -18.10 31.22 44.82
CA PRO A 25 -18.68 32.54 44.49
C PRO A 25 -19.08 33.31 45.73
N ASP A 26 -19.30 32.67 46.86
CA ASP A 26 -19.80 33.35 48.08
C ASP A 26 -18.69 33.90 48.98
N ASN A 27 -17.42 33.59 48.74
CA ASN A 27 -16.34 33.88 49.70
C ASN A 27 -15.15 34.69 49.12
N THR A 28 -15.22 35.19 47.89
CA THR A 28 -14.16 36.03 47.31
C THR A 28 -14.54 37.50 47.32
N ALA A 29 -13.83 38.27 48.11
CA ALA A 29 -14.02 39.74 48.15
C ALA A 29 -13.86 40.36 46.73
N PRO A 30 -14.76 41.25 46.29
CA PRO A 30 -14.74 41.86 44.95
C PRO A 30 -13.36 42.43 44.55
N ALA A 31 -12.60 42.90 45.53
CA ALA A 31 -11.24 43.40 45.33
C ALA A 31 -10.25 42.34 44.87
N LEU A 32 -10.41 41.10 45.33
CA LEU A 32 -9.54 39.98 44.98
C LEU A 32 -9.82 39.48 43.53
N ILE A 33 -11.07 39.54 43.12
CA ILE A 33 -11.50 39.24 41.75
C ILE A 33 -10.92 40.29 40.78
N ALA A 34 -11.02 41.58 41.11
CA ALA A 34 -10.47 42.69 40.33
C ALA A 34 -8.94 42.59 40.19
N GLU A 35 -8.22 42.27 41.28
CA GLU A 35 -6.77 42.12 41.26
C GLU A 35 -6.33 40.90 40.39
N ARG A 36 -7.01 39.79 40.50
CA ARG A 36 -6.72 38.58 39.67
C ARG A 36 -7.00 38.87 38.20
N ARG A 37 -8.11 39.54 37.88
CA ARG A 37 -8.44 40.00 36.55
C ARG A 37 -7.33 40.87 35.98
N GLN A 38 -6.93 41.94 36.70
CA GLN A 38 -5.88 42.87 36.25
C GLN A 38 -4.55 42.11 35.97
N ARG A 39 -4.18 41.12 36.79
CA ARG A 39 -2.99 40.27 36.55
C ARG A 39 -3.12 39.42 35.31
N SER A 40 -4.31 38.81 35.05
CA SER A 40 -4.56 38.00 33.87
C SER A 40 -4.51 38.83 32.58
N GLU A 41 -5.09 40.05 32.61
CA GLU A 41 -5.04 40.97 31.48
C GLU A 41 -3.61 41.50 31.22
N ALA A 42 -2.86 41.81 32.25
CA ALA A 42 -1.45 42.24 32.13
C ALA A 42 -0.59 41.09 31.54
N ALA A 43 -0.81 39.86 31.97
CA ALA A 43 -0.13 38.69 31.42
C ALA A 43 -0.47 38.46 29.95
N PHE A 44 -1.75 38.58 29.58
CA PHE A 44 -2.23 38.51 28.21
C PHE A 44 -1.61 39.60 27.32
N ARG A 45 -1.70 40.88 27.74
CA ARG A 45 -1.10 42.02 27.03
C ARG A 45 0.41 41.85 26.84
N LYS A 46 1.13 41.35 27.85
CA LYS A 46 2.56 41.06 27.78
C LYS A 46 2.88 39.96 26.78
N LEU A 47 2.02 38.91 26.72
CA LEU A 47 2.18 37.80 25.80
C LEU A 47 1.94 38.25 24.35
N VAL A 48 0.89 39.00 24.07
CA VAL A 48 0.59 39.56 22.75
C VAL A 48 1.69 40.55 22.31
N ALA A 49 2.17 41.41 23.24
CA ALA A 49 3.27 42.32 22.96
C ALA A 49 4.63 41.66 22.74
N SER A 50 4.82 40.44 23.24
CA SER A 50 6.06 39.65 23.03
C SER A 50 6.26 39.16 21.59
N GLY A 51 5.27 39.33 20.70
CA GLY A 51 5.37 39.07 19.27
C GLY A 51 5.41 37.61 18.87
N ASP A 52 5.23 36.65 19.79
CA ASP A 52 5.15 35.24 19.46
C ASP A 52 3.86 34.55 19.97
N PRO A 53 2.67 35.02 19.55
CA PRO A 53 1.41 34.35 19.84
C PRO A 53 1.33 32.98 19.14
N GLY A 54 2.19 32.74 18.14
CA GLY A 54 2.20 31.51 17.35
C GLY A 54 2.86 30.32 18.03
N SER A 55 3.40 30.44 19.26
CA SER A 55 3.89 29.34 20.08
C SER A 55 2.78 28.72 20.95
N ILE A 56 1.63 29.36 21.05
CA ILE A 56 0.50 28.95 21.88
C ILE A 56 -0.47 28.13 20.98
N SER A 57 -0.98 27.03 21.51
CA SER A 57 -1.88 26.19 20.77
C SER A 57 -3.26 26.84 20.55
N GLU A 58 -3.95 26.44 19.47
CA GLU A 58 -5.34 26.83 19.22
C GLU A 58 -6.23 26.55 20.45
N ARG A 59 -6.03 25.41 21.10
CA ARG A 59 -6.80 24.98 22.27
C ARG A 59 -6.63 25.97 23.44
N ASP A 60 -5.41 26.37 23.72
CA ASP A 60 -5.11 27.26 24.85
C ASP A 60 -5.71 28.65 24.63
N TRP A 61 -5.68 29.15 23.39
CA TRP A 61 -6.36 30.39 23.04
C TRP A 61 -7.89 30.32 23.18
N LYS A 62 -8.50 29.17 22.79
CA LYS A 62 -9.95 28.94 22.98
C LYS A 62 -10.34 28.92 24.46
N VAL A 63 -9.52 28.26 25.28
CA VAL A 63 -9.72 28.25 26.74
C VAL A 63 -9.59 29.64 27.32
N ALA A 64 -8.60 30.42 26.89
CA ALA A 64 -8.47 31.83 27.32
C ALA A 64 -9.69 32.68 26.95
N ALA A 65 -10.21 32.52 25.72
CA ALA A 65 -11.42 33.20 25.28
C ALA A 65 -12.63 32.89 26.19
N GLN A 66 -12.85 31.61 26.52
CA GLN A 66 -13.94 31.18 27.41
C GLN A 66 -13.84 31.80 28.80
N HIS A 67 -12.60 31.97 29.31
CA HIS A 67 -12.40 32.63 30.62
C HIS A 67 -12.72 34.11 30.59
N PHE A 68 -12.31 34.82 29.53
CA PHE A 68 -12.69 36.22 29.38
C PHE A 68 -14.20 36.39 29.17
N ASP A 69 -14.87 35.53 28.43
CA ASP A 69 -16.32 35.51 28.28
C ASP A 69 -17.05 35.37 29.64
N ALA A 70 -16.52 34.52 30.53
CA ALA A 70 -17.10 34.27 31.85
C ALA A 70 -17.02 35.48 32.77
N ILE A 71 -16.14 36.46 32.51
CA ILE A 71 -16.06 37.72 33.25
C ILE A 71 -17.27 38.64 32.95
N GLY A 72 -17.74 38.66 31.70
CA GLY A 72 -19.03 39.22 31.31
C GLY A 72 -19.08 40.74 31.14
N ASP A 73 -17.96 41.45 31.13
CA ASP A 73 -17.91 42.88 30.85
C ASP A 73 -17.34 43.20 29.46
N ALA A 74 -17.49 44.47 29.03
CA ALA A 74 -17.13 44.91 27.68
C ALA A 74 -15.63 44.73 27.37
N GLU A 75 -14.76 45.02 28.33
CA GLU A 75 -13.31 44.90 28.15
C GLU A 75 -12.86 43.43 28.06
N ALA A 76 -13.44 42.57 28.88
CA ALA A 76 -13.21 41.13 28.81
C ALA A 76 -13.74 40.54 27.47
N ALA A 77 -14.85 41.02 26.95
CA ALA A 77 -15.36 40.61 25.65
C ALA A 77 -14.37 40.95 24.50
N ASP A 78 -13.70 42.12 24.57
CA ASP A 78 -12.65 42.48 23.60
C ASP A 78 -11.44 41.53 23.70
N PHE A 79 -11.00 41.16 24.90
CA PHE A 79 -9.95 40.17 25.08
C PHE A 79 -10.35 38.77 24.59
N ALA A 80 -11.60 38.35 24.86
CA ALA A 80 -12.14 37.10 24.35
C ALA A 80 -12.10 37.08 22.82
N GLN A 81 -12.49 38.17 22.18
CA GLN A 81 -12.44 38.29 20.71
C GLN A 81 -11.00 38.22 20.16
N GLN A 82 -10.05 38.89 20.83
CA GLN A 82 -8.63 38.81 20.47
C GLN A 82 -8.10 37.36 20.60
N CYS A 83 -8.45 36.67 21.69
CA CYS A 83 -8.09 35.26 21.87
C CYS A 83 -8.66 34.37 20.77
N ARG A 84 -9.90 34.58 20.32
CA ARG A 84 -10.49 33.84 19.20
C ARG A 84 -9.76 34.09 17.89
N THR A 85 -9.37 35.32 17.61
CA THR A 85 -8.58 35.70 16.44
C THR A 85 -7.21 34.99 16.45
N LEU A 86 -6.54 34.97 17.61
CA LEU A 86 -5.25 34.30 17.79
C LEU A 86 -5.39 32.78 17.70
N ALA A 87 -6.50 32.21 18.21
CA ALA A 87 -6.81 30.79 18.03
C ALA A 87 -6.93 30.40 16.56
N GLU A 88 -7.62 31.20 15.77
CA GLU A 88 -7.77 30.97 14.33
C GLU A 88 -6.43 31.11 13.60
N GLN A 89 -5.61 32.08 13.91
CA GLN A 89 -4.25 32.22 13.36
C GLN A 89 -3.36 30.99 13.70
N ALA A 90 -3.43 30.52 14.95
CA ALA A 90 -2.69 29.32 15.39
C ALA A 90 -3.17 28.06 14.64
N ARG A 91 -4.49 27.92 14.43
CA ARG A 91 -5.09 26.84 13.64
C ARG A 91 -4.59 26.87 12.20
N GLN A 92 -4.66 28.03 11.55
CA GLN A 92 -4.22 28.21 10.17
C GLN A 92 -2.74 27.88 10.01
N LYS A 93 -1.89 28.39 10.89
CA LYS A 93 -0.44 28.11 10.93
C LYS A 93 -0.15 26.62 11.12
N HIS A 94 -0.90 25.96 12.00
CA HIS A 94 -0.75 24.52 12.24
C HIS A 94 -1.10 23.69 11.01
N ILE A 95 -2.28 23.93 10.41
CA ILE A 95 -2.72 23.26 9.20
C ILE A 95 -1.69 23.45 8.08
N TYR A 96 -1.30 24.70 7.83
CA TYR A 96 -0.35 25.01 6.76
C TYR A 96 0.98 24.27 6.93
N ARG A 97 1.58 24.37 8.13
CA ARG A 97 2.87 23.72 8.42
C ARG A 97 2.79 22.18 8.32
N ARG A 98 1.75 21.61 8.89
CA ARG A 98 1.53 20.17 8.88
C ARG A 98 1.37 19.66 7.44
N THR A 99 0.49 20.28 6.66
CA THR A 99 0.22 19.87 5.28
C THR A 99 1.46 20.04 4.40
N SER A 100 2.17 21.19 4.52
CA SER A 100 3.43 21.41 3.80
C SER A 100 4.51 20.38 4.16
N ALA A 101 4.62 19.99 5.42
CA ALA A 101 5.57 18.97 5.86
C ALA A 101 5.22 17.59 5.30
N LEU A 102 3.93 17.22 5.26
CA LEU A 102 3.46 15.97 4.67
C LEU A 102 3.78 15.90 3.17
N ILE A 103 3.56 16.99 2.43
CA ILE A 103 3.91 17.05 1.01
C ILE A 103 5.43 16.94 0.81
N ALA A 104 6.22 17.64 1.63
CA ALA A 104 7.68 17.58 1.53
C ALA A 104 8.27 16.21 1.88
N SER A 105 7.57 15.42 2.69
CA SER A 105 7.96 14.04 3.05
C SER A 105 7.29 12.98 2.19
N ALA A 106 6.54 13.36 1.16
CA ALA A 106 5.83 12.41 0.30
C ALA A 106 6.83 11.47 -0.43
N ILE A 107 6.58 10.18 -0.30
CA ILE A 107 7.27 9.12 -1.03
C ILE A 107 6.75 9.06 -2.47
N SER A 108 7.38 8.24 -3.31
CA SER A 108 6.97 8.13 -4.72
C SER A 108 5.50 7.66 -4.85
N PRO A 109 4.78 8.06 -5.90
CA PRO A 109 3.40 7.61 -6.12
C PRO A 109 3.26 6.08 -6.17
N ASP A 110 4.25 5.36 -6.71
CA ASP A 110 4.25 3.89 -6.78
C ASP A 110 4.40 3.22 -5.40
N GLU A 111 5.18 3.82 -4.50
CA GLU A 111 5.24 3.36 -3.12
C GLU A 111 3.96 3.69 -2.35
N LEU A 112 3.35 4.83 -2.63
CA LEU A 112 2.06 5.21 -2.05
C LEU A 112 0.94 4.27 -2.48
N LEU A 113 0.91 3.81 -3.74
CA LEU A 113 -0.06 2.83 -4.23
C LEU A 113 -0.16 1.56 -3.38
N LYS A 114 0.94 1.17 -2.71
CA LYS A 114 0.97 -0.02 -1.85
C LYS A 114 0.25 0.17 -0.52
N THR A 115 0.06 1.41 -0.08
CA THR A 115 -0.42 1.75 1.27
C THR A 115 -1.68 2.61 1.28
N CYS A 116 -1.87 3.46 0.28
CA CYS A 116 -2.99 4.39 0.21
C CYS A 116 -3.26 4.81 -1.24
N ASN A 117 -4.36 5.56 -1.43
CA ASN A 117 -4.67 6.19 -2.72
C ASN A 117 -3.94 7.53 -2.84
N PRO A 118 -2.88 7.65 -3.68
CA PRO A 118 -2.11 8.89 -3.77
C PRO A 118 -2.90 10.06 -4.36
N ILE A 119 -3.90 9.81 -5.21
CA ILE A 119 -4.76 10.85 -5.79
C ILE A 119 -5.61 11.48 -4.66
N LYS A 120 -6.30 10.64 -3.87
CA LYS A 120 -7.07 11.12 -2.71
C LYS A 120 -6.21 11.88 -1.71
N GLN A 121 -4.99 11.43 -1.51
CA GLN A 121 -4.08 12.11 -0.59
C GLN A 121 -3.76 13.55 -1.04
N TYR A 122 -3.51 13.78 -2.34
CA TYR A 122 -3.31 15.14 -2.85
C TYR A 122 -4.60 15.95 -2.83
N GLU A 123 -5.76 15.34 -3.07
CA GLU A 123 -7.07 16.01 -2.90
C GLU A 123 -7.29 16.45 -1.44
N ASP A 124 -6.97 15.59 -0.48
CA ASP A 124 -7.06 15.92 0.96
C ASP A 124 -6.11 17.07 1.32
N TYR A 125 -4.90 17.13 0.77
CA TYR A 125 -4.00 18.26 0.95
C TYR A 125 -4.58 19.55 0.37
N ALA A 126 -5.16 19.48 -0.82
CA ALA A 126 -5.84 20.61 -1.42
C ALA A 126 -6.99 21.11 -0.54
N GLN A 127 -7.82 20.23 -0.01
CA GLN A 127 -8.91 20.58 0.90
C GLN A 127 -8.42 21.18 2.21
N GLN A 128 -7.32 20.69 2.78
CA GLN A 128 -6.71 21.27 3.96
C GLN A 128 -6.26 22.73 3.71
N PHE A 129 -5.60 23.01 2.59
CA PHE A 129 -5.22 24.39 2.23
C PHE A 129 -6.45 25.26 1.92
N LEU A 130 -7.50 24.73 1.28
CA LEU A 130 -8.75 25.45 1.03
C LEU A 130 -9.51 25.77 2.33
N SER A 131 -9.28 25.02 3.41
CA SER A 131 -9.86 25.36 4.73
C SER A 131 -9.25 26.61 5.37
N ILE A 132 -8.14 27.12 4.81
CA ILE A 132 -7.40 28.31 5.28
C ILE A 132 -7.03 29.24 4.09
N PRO A 133 -7.98 29.64 3.24
CA PRO A 133 -7.70 30.19 1.91
C PRO A 133 -6.97 31.53 1.93
N ASP A 134 -7.07 32.28 3.04
CA ASP A 134 -6.50 33.61 3.18
C ASP A 134 -5.15 33.58 3.93
N TYR A 135 -4.65 32.37 4.27
CA TYR A 135 -3.38 32.24 4.97
C TYR A 135 -2.22 32.02 3.98
N GLN A 136 -1.30 33.00 3.91
CA GLN A 136 -0.14 32.96 3.01
C GLN A 136 -0.52 32.62 1.54
N ASP A 137 0.13 31.59 0.97
CA ASP A 137 -0.08 31.09 -0.38
C ASP A 137 -1.00 29.85 -0.44
N ALA A 138 -1.85 29.64 0.58
CA ALA A 138 -2.66 28.41 0.71
C ALA A 138 -3.54 28.13 -0.51
N ARG A 139 -4.15 29.15 -1.13
CA ARG A 139 -4.93 28.99 -2.37
C ARG A 139 -4.08 28.47 -3.52
N GLN A 140 -2.86 29.01 -3.68
CA GLN A 140 -1.94 28.54 -4.70
C GLN A 140 -1.52 27.11 -4.45
N ARG A 141 -1.16 26.77 -3.20
CA ARG A 141 -0.80 25.40 -2.82
C ARG A 141 -1.94 24.41 -2.99
N ALA A 142 -3.17 24.81 -2.72
CA ALA A 142 -4.34 24.00 -3.01
C ALA A 142 -4.46 23.68 -4.50
N ALA A 143 -4.26 24.70 -5.36
CA ALA A 143 -4.27 24.52 -6.81
C ALA A 143 -3.14 23.60 -7.29
N GLU A 144 -1.93 23.74 -6.74
CA GLU A 144 -0.78 22.86 -7.04
C GLU A 144 -1.07 21.40 -6.65
N CYS A 145 -1.68 21.17 -5.48
CA CYS A 145 -2.09 19.83 -5.06
C CYS A 145 -3.18 19.25 -5.97
N GLN A 146 -4.17 20.04 -6.35
CA GLN A 146 -5.22 19.61 -7.27
C GLN A 146 -4.65 19.27 -8.65
N GLN A 147 -3.77 20.12 -9.19
CA GLN A 147 -3.06 19.83 -10.43
C GLN A 147 -2.28 18.52 -10.35
N LYS A 148 -1.59 18.29 -9.25
CA LYS A 148 -0.84 17.04 -9.03
C LYS A 148 -1.75 15.82 -8.98
N ALA A 149 -2.93 15.92 -8.35
CA ALA A 149 -3.93 14.86 -8.36
C ALA A 149 -4.41 14.57 -9.79
N ASP A 150 -4.66 15.60 -10.60
CA ASP A 150 -5.09 15.45 -11.99
C ASP A 150 -3.99 14.84 -12.89
N GLU A 151 -2.74 15.25 -12.71
CA GLU A 151 -1.58 14.65 -13.37
C GLU A 151 -1.45 13.17 -13.05
N LEU A 152 -1.62 12.80 -11.76
CA LEU A 152 -1.55 11.39 -11.35
C LEU A 152 -2.70 10.56 -11.95
N ARG A 153 -3.91 11.11 -12.04
CA ARG A 153 -5.03 10.41 -12.71
C ARG A 153 -4.68 10.08 -14.16
N GLU A 154 -4.16 11.05 -14.91
CA GLU A 154 -3.81 10.83 -16.31
C GLU A 154 -2.64 9.85 -16.45
N THR A 155 -1.58 10.02 -15.65
CA THR A 155 -0.40 9.13 -15.64
C THR A 155 -0.80 7.68 -15.35
N PHE A 156 -1.55 7.44 -14.28
CA PHE A 156 -1.98 6.10 -13.93
C PHE A 156 -2.91 5.47 -14.95
N TYR A 157 -3.75 6.28 -15.60
CA TYR A 157 -4.61 5.79 -16.67
C TYR A 157 -3.80 5.32 -17.88
N GLN A 158 -2.82 6.12 -18.33
CA GLN A 158 -1.95 5.75 -19.44
C GLN A 158 -1.07 4.53 -19.11
N GLU A 159 -0.45 4.51 -17.95
CA GLU A 159 0.35 3.37 -17.48
C GLU A 159 -0.49 2.08 -17.38
N ALA A 160 -1.74 2.17 -16.92
CA ALA A 160 -2.63 1.01 -16.87
C ALA A 160 -2.95 0.47 -18.27
N LEU A 161 -3.23 1.35 -19.23
CA LEU A 161 -3.47 0.95 -20.63
C LEU A 161 -2.22 0.29 -21.25
N GLU A 162 -1.04 0.87 -21.03
CA GLU A 162 0.24 0.31 -21.50
C GLU A 162 0.47 -1.09 -20.91
N LYS A 163 0.22 -1.27 -19.60
CA LYS A 163 0.37 -2.57 -18.94
C LYS A 163 -0.65 -3.61 -19.42
N ILE A 164 -1.87 -3.22 -19.72
CA ILE A 164 -2.87 -4.11 -20.31
C ILE A 164 -2.41 -4.61 -21.69
N GLU A 165 -1.88 -3.73 -22.54
CA GLU A 165 -1.40 -4.13 -23.87
C GLU A 165 -0.09 -4.93 -23.80
N GLU A 166 0.81 -4.62 -22.87
CA GLU A 166 1.99 -5.42 -22.56
C GLU A 166 1.61 -6.84 -22.13
N ALA A 167 0.65 -6.97 -21.21
CA ALA A 167 0.17 -8.28 -20.75
C ALA A 167 -0.46 -9.10 -21.86
N LYS A 168 -1.22 -8.45 -22.77
CA LYS A 168 -1.81 -9.10 -23.95
C LYS A 168 -0.71 -9.59 -24.89
N THR A 169 0.28 -8.74 -25.19
CA THR A 169 1.42 -9.13 -26.03
C THR A 169 2.18 -10.31 -25.44
N THR A 170 2.42 -10.29 -24.13
CA THR A 170 3.05 -11.39 -23.38
C THR A 170 2.21 -12.67 -23.48
N SER A 171 0.90 -12.56 -23.32
CA SER A 171 -0.02 -13.69 -23.45
C SER A 171 -0.02 -14.27 -24.88
N ASP A 172 0.03 -13.44 -25.90
CA ASP A 172 0.09 -13.86 -27.31
C ASP A 172 1.39 -14.60 -27.63
N ILE A 173 2.53 -14.17 -27.07
CA ILE A 173 3.80 -14.88 -27.17
C ILE A 173 3.65 -16.27 -26.59
N TRP A 174 3.11 -16.37 -25.37
CA TRP A 174 2.89 -17.66 -24.72
C TRP A 174 1.86 -18.53 -25.44
N GLY A 175 0.84 -17.95 -26.07
CA GLY A 175 -0.12 -18.67 -26.90
C GLY A 175 0.55 -19.38 -28.09
N LYS A 176 1.52 -18.72 -28.73
CA LYS A 176 2.32 -19.34 -29.81
C LYS A 176 3.19 -20.48 -29.29
N VAL A 177 3.82 -20.31 -28.11
CA VAL A 177 4.60 -21.38 -27.47
C VAL A 177 3.73 -22.58 -27.11
N ASP A 178 2.54 -22.32 -26.57
CA ASP A 178 1.58 -23.35 -26.20
C ASP A 178 1.07 -24.11 -27.45
N ALA A 179 0.91 -23.45 -28.59
CA ALA A 179 0.54 -24.10 -29.86
C ALA A 179 1.65 -25.02 -30.40
N ASP A 180 2.92 -24.60 -30.24
CA ASP A 180 4.09 -25.36 -30.71
C ASP A 180 4.78 -26.16 -29.59
N TRP A 181 4.06 -26.48 -28.54
CA TRP A 181 4.58 -27.12 -27.32
C TRP A 181 5.35 -28.44 -27.60
N LYS A 182 4.90 -29.24 -28.56
CA LYS A 182 5.49 -30.55 -28.89
C LYS A 182 6.90 -30.40 -29.45
N HIS A 183 7.16 -29.34 -30.21
CA HIS A 183 8.42 -29.12 -30.92
C HIS A 183 9.39 -28.23 -30.12
N SER A 184 8.91 -27.55 -29.10
CA SER A 184 9.71 -26.65 -28.26
C SER A 184 10.60 -27.41 -27.30
N SER A 185 11.89 -27.10 -27.23
CA SER A 185 12.80 -27.67 -26.24
C SER A 185 12.51 -27.14 -24.84
N LEU A 186 12.73 -27.95 -23.80
CA LEU A 186 12.55 -27.58 -22.42
C LEU A 186 13.45 -26.38 -22.06
N GLN A 187 14.70 -26.41 -22.48
CA GLN A 187 15.68 -25.33 -22.23
C GLN A 187 15.22 -23.99 -22.82
N TRP A 188 14.71 -24.00 -24.06
CA TRP A 188 14.18 -22.79 -24.71
C TRP A 188 12.97 -22.23 -23.96
N ILE A 189 12.03 -23.10 -23.53
CA ILE A 189 10.86 -22.68 -22.75
C ILE A 189 11.29 -22.06 -21.41
N GLN A 190 12.28 -22.64 -20.72
CA GLN A 190 12.80 -22.08 -19.47
C GLN A 190 13.46 -20.73 -19.68
N GLN A 191 14.27 -20.55 -20.71
CA GLN A 191 14.86 -19.25 -21.07
C GLN A 191 13.79 -18.21 -21.38
N LEU A 192 12.75 -18.58 -22.12
CA LEU A 192 11.64 -17.70 -22.44
C LEU A 192 10.86 -17.28 -21.19
N THR A 193 10.68 -18.19 -20.22
CA THR A 193 10.03 -17.89 -18.94
C THR A 193 10.75 -16.77 -18.18
N VAL A 194 12.07 -16.74 -18.22
CA VAL A 194 12.86 -15.69 -17.58
C VAL A 194 12.82 -14.37 -18.36
N SER A 195 12.79 -14.42 -19.69
CA SER A 195 12.90 -13.23 -20.55
C SER A 195 11.57 -12.51 -20.78
N VAL A 196 10.46 -13.25 -20.86
CA VAL A 196 9.13 -12.69 -21.21
C VAL A 196 8.30 -12.36 -19.97
N GLY A 197 8.52 -13.08 -18.85
CA GLY A 197 7.78 -12.86 -17.62
C GLY A 197 6.35 -13.41 -17.65
N SER A 198 5.56 -12.96 -16.71
CA SER A 198 4.18 -13.41 -16.46
C SER A 198 3.18 -12.32 -16.86
N ALA A 199 2.25 -12.67 -17.76
CA ALA A 199 1.17 -11.76 -18.17
C ALA A 199 0.24 -11.43 -16.99
N SER A 200 0.04 -12.36 -16.05
CA SER A 200 -0.79 -12.12 -14.86
C SER A 200 -0.14 -11.12 -13.89
N GLU A 201 1.18 -11.15 -13.70
CA GLU A 201 1.92 -10.20 -12.86
C GLU A 201 1.91 -8.78 -13.46
N ILE A 202 2.04 -8.66 -14.80
CA ILE A 202 1.93 -7.36 -15.49
C ILE A 202 0.53 -6.77 -15.27
N LEU A 203 -0.53 -7.59 -15.32
CA LEU A 203 -1.90 -7.13 -15.05
C LEU A 203 -2.13 -6.74 -13.60
N ASP A 204 -1.41 -7.29 -12.63
CA ASP A 204 -1.52 -6.87 -11.22
C ASP A 204 -1.15 -5.39 -11.05
N ASP A 205 -0.12 -4.92 -11.77
CA ASP A 205 0.26 -3.51 -11.77
C ASP A 205 -0.81 -2.62 -12.42
N ALA A 206 -1.42 -3.06 -13.52
CA ALA A 206 -2.53 -2.35 -14.14
C ALA A 206 -3.76 -2.29 -13.24
N ILE A 207 -4.12 -3.40 -12.60
CA ILE A 207 -5.26 -3.52 -11.69
C ILE A 207 -5.09 -2.57 -10.51
N ALA A 208 -3.90 -2.49 -9.90
CA ALA A 208 -3.64 -1.60 -8.77
C ALA A 208 -3.89 -0.12 -9.14
N ARG A 209 -3.44 0.32 -10.33
CA ARG A 209 -3.68 1.68 -10.84
C ARG A 209 -5.13 1.93 -11.17
N LEU A 210 -5.78 0.98 -11.86
CA LEU A 210 -7.20 1.09 -12.20
C LEU A 210 -8.11 1.12 -10.97
N GLN A 211 -7.75 0.43 -9.89
CA GLN A 211 -8.50 0.43 -8.65
C GLN A 211 -8.54 1.82 -8.00
N VAL A 212 -7.37 2.48 -7.95
CA VAL A 212 -7.27 3.87 -7.47
C VAL A 212 -8.09 4.83 -8.33
N LEU A 213 -8.06 4.66 -9.66
CA LEU A 213 -8.83 5.48 -10.60
C LEU A 213 -10.34 5.22 -10.51
N ALA A 214 -10.73 3.95 -10.32
CA ALA A 214 -12.12 3.56 -10.15
C ALA A 214 -12.74 4.13 -8.88
N ASP A 215 -11.95 4.25 -7.80
CA ASP A 215 -12.34 4.89 -6.54
C ASP A 215 -12.59 6.41 -6.69
N CYS A 216 -12.02 7.01 -7.75
CA CYS A 216 -12.18 8.42 -8.10
C CYS A 216 -13.19 8.64 -9.26
N ASP A 217 -13.90 7.61 -9.69
CA ASP A 217 -14.82 7.64 -10.85
C ASP A 217 -14.19 8.21 -12.13
N TYR A 218 -12.89 7.93 -12.34
CA TYR A 218 -12.17 8.49 -13.46
C TYR A 218 -12.43 7.72 -14.76
N ARG A 219 -13.00 8.40 -15.78
CA ARG A 219 -13.31 7.85 -17.12
C ARG A 219 -13.99 6.48 -17.03
N ASP A 220 -13.51 5.52 -17.80
CA ASP A 220 -13.97 4.13 -17.87
C ASP A 220 -13.16 3.15 -17.01
N ALA A 221 -12.41 3.67 -16.01
CA ALA A 221 -11.52 2.87 -15.17
C ALA A 221 -12.22 1.67 -14.51
N LYS A 222 -13.50 1.81 -14.12
CA LYS A 222 -14.28 0.70 -13.55
C LYS A 222 -14.52 -0.43 -14.57
N ALA A 223 -14.79 -0.09 -15.82
CA ALA A 223 -14.99 -1.08 -16.87
C ALA A 223 -13.68 -1.78 -17.22
N LEU A 224 -12.59 -1.00 -17.35
CA LEU A 224 -11.24 -1.53 -17.59
C LEU A 224 -10.76 -2.41 -16.44
N LEU A 225 -11.05 -2.05 -15.19
CA LEU A 225 -10.73 -2.85 -14.02
C LEU A 225 -11.40 -4.23 -14.08
N ALA A 226 -12.69 -4.26 -14.37
CA ALA A 226 -13.45 -5.52 -14.48
C ALA A 226 -12.91 -6.41 -15.61
N ASP A 227 -12.56 -5.83 -16.77
CA ASP A 227 -11.96 -6.56 -17.89
C ASP A 227 -10.56 -7.09 -17.52
N ALA A 228 -9.71 -6.26 -16.92
CA ALA A 228 -8.37 -6.65 -16.48
C ALA A 228 -8.40 -7.78 -15.44
N GLU A 229 -9.29 -7.72 -14.45
CA GLU A 229 -9.48 -8.78 -13.45
C GLU A 229 -9.94 -10.10 -14.09
N GLN A 230 -10.82 -10.04 -15.10
CA GLN A 230 -11.27 -11.21 -15.83
C GLN A 230 -10.11 -11.84 -16.62
N ARG A 231 -9.36 -11.03 -17.38
CA ARG A 231 -8.18 -11.50 -18.14
C ARG A 231 -7.10 -12.05 -17.22
N ARG A 232 -6.87 -11.43 -16.07
CA ARG A 232 -5.93 -11.95 -15.07
C ARG A 232 -6.26 -13.37 -14.64
N LYS A 233 -7.54 -13.67 -14.36
CA LYS A 233 -7.98 -15.02 -14.00
C LYS A 233 -7.70 -16.03 -15.12
N GLU A 234 -7.87 -15.62 -16.37
CA GLU A 234 -7.59 -16.46 -17.54
C GLU A 234 -6.08 -16.72 -17.69
N TYR A 235 -5.25 -15.67 -17.55
CA TYR A 235 -3.80 -15.79 -17.65
C TYR A 235 -3.22 -16.65 -16.52
N VAL A 236 -3.67 -16.49 -15.29
CA VAL A 236 -3.26 -17.34 -14.15
C VAL A 236 -3.54 -18.83 -14.46
N ARG A 237 -4.74 -19.16 -14.98
CA ARG A 237 -5.09 -20.54 -15.34
C ARG A 237 -4.18 -21.09 -16.45
N ALA A 238 -3.90 -20.27 -17.46
CA ALA A 238 -3.00 -20.66 -18.54
C ALA A 238 -1.55 -20.89 -18.05
N GLU A 239 -1.05 -19.99 -17.20
CA GLU A 239 0.27 -20.08 -16.59
C GLU A 239 0.41 -21.31 -15.69
N GLU A 240 -0.58 -21.59 -14.84
CA GLU A 240 -0.60 -22.80 -14.02
C GLU A 240 -0.59 -24.08 -14.87
N SER A 241 -1.39 -24.11 -15.95
CA SER A 241 -1.40 -25.23 -16.89
C SER A 241 -0.04 -25.42 -17.56
N ARG A 242 0.63 -24.32 -17.91
CA ARG A 242 1.97 -24.32 -18.49
C ARG A 242 3.02 -24.81 -17.49
N LYS A 243 2.97 -24.30 -16.24
CA LYS A 243 3.87 -24.79 -15.17
C LYS A 243 3.76 -26.29 -14.95
N ARG A 244 2.55 -26.84 -14.97
CA ARG A 244 2.34 -28.29 -14.90
C ARG A 244 2.98 -29.02 -16.08
N ARG A 245 2.72 -28.57 -17.32
CA ARG A 245 3.30 -29.17 -18.54
C ARG A 245 4.84 -29.08 -18.56
N ILE A 246 5.44 -28.01 -18.07
CA ILE A 246 6.90 -27.89 -17.93
C ILE A 246 7.43 -28.93 -16.97
N LYS A 247 6.77 -29.12 -15.82
CA LYS A 247 7.14 -30.11 -14.83
C LYS A 247 7.06 -31.54 -15.40
N ASP A 248 5.97 -31.86 -16.10
CA ASP A 248 5.77 -33.17 -16.72
C ASP A 248 6.84 -33.44 -17.79
N LYS A 249 7.19 -32.43 -18.59
CA LYS A 249 8.23 -32.56 -19.63
C LYS A 249 9.63 -32.72 -19.01
N ALA A 250 9.91 -32.09 -17.89
CA ALA A 250 11.16 -32.25 -17.14
C ALA A 250 11.29 -33.69 -16.60
N VAL A 251 10.24 -34.21 -15.96
CA VAL A 251 10.23 -35.60 -15.46
C VAL A 251 10.44 -36.61 -16.59
N LEU A 252 9.85 -36.39 -17.76
CA LEU A 252 10.06 -37.23 -18.94
C LEU A 252 11.50 -37.17 -19.47
N ALA A 253 12.10 -35.96 -19.47
CA ALA A 253 13.50 -35.79 -19.88
C ALA A 253 14.46 -36.54 -18.95
N ASP A 254 14.28 -36.41 -17.63
CA ASP A 254 15.07 -37.10 -16.62
C ASP A 254 14.93 -38.63 -16.75
N ALA A 255 13.70 -39.14 -17.01
CA ALA A 255 13.45 -40.56 -17.20
C ALA A 255 14.12 -41.10 -18.47
N LEU A 256 14.12 -40.32 -19.57
CA LEU A 256 14.80 -40.70 -20.81
C LEU A 256 16.33 -40.72 -20.65
N GLU A 257 16.90 -39.75 -19.92
CA GLU A 257 18.32 -39.69 -19.62
C GLU A 257 18.75 -40.92 -18.80
N CYS A 258 17.98 -41.31 -17.80
CA CYS A 258 18.19 -42.53 -17.04
C CYS A 258 18.13 -43.79 -17.94
N MET A 259 17.19 -43.86 -18.90
CA MET A 259 17.12 -45.00 -19.85
C MET A 259 18.33 -45.06 -20.79
N VAL A 260 18.79 -43.89 -21.29
CA VAL A 260 19.98 -43.81 -22.15
C VAL A 260 21.23 -44.25 -21.39
N MET A 261 21.41 -43.84 -20.15
CA MET A 261 22.52 -44.24 -19.30
C MET A 261 22.49 -45.76 -19.06
N LEU A 262 21.32 -46.35 -18.86
CA LEU A 262 21.15 -47.81 -18.68
C LEU A 262 21.40 -48.60 -19.96
N SER A 263 21.23 -47.99 -21.14
CA SER A 263 21.46 -48.67 -22.44
C SER A 263 22.89 -48.51 -22.96
N SER A 264 23.66 -47.55 -22.46
CA SER A 264 25.05 -47.32 -22.90
C SER A 264 26.08 -48.22 -22.21
N ASP A 265 25.72 -48.92 -21.14
CA ASP A 265 26.63 -49.83 -20.42
C ASP A 265 26.80 -51.21 -21.09
N ASP A 266 26.11 -51.49 -22.21
CA ASP A 266 26.12 -52.82 -22.85
C ASP A 266 27.17 -53.00 -23.97
N ASP A 267 27.90 -51.94 -24.37
CA ASP A 267 28.76 -52.03 -25.58
C ASP A 267 30.29 -52.19 -25.30
N ASP A 268 30.73 -52.26 -24.02
CA ASP A 268 32.17 -52.31 -23.70
C ASP A 268 32.65 -53.60 -22.97
N SER A 269 31.96 -54.75 -23.11
CA SER A 269 32.42 -56.00 -22.50
C SER A 269 32.51 -57.18 -23.45
N ASP A 270 33.21 -57.05 -24.60
CA ASP A 270 33.70 -58.17 -25.36
C ASP A 270 35.23 -58.18 -25.37
N ARG A 271 35.84 -58.52 -24.24
CA ARG A 271 37.15 -59.21 -24.16
C ARG A 271 37.49 -59.65 -22.73
N ASN A 272 37.35 -61.00 -22.59
CA ASN A 272 38.05 -61.84 -21.61
C ASN A 272 37.45 -62.15 -20.24
N HIS A 273 37.26 -63.42 -20.11
CA HIS A 273 37.27 -64.31 -18.93
C HIS A 273 36.00 -64.54 -18.11
N GLY A 274 35.45 -65.68 -18.36
CA GLY A 274 35.16 -66.71 -17.32
C GLY A 274 34.14 -66.37 -16.25
N ALA A 275 33.00 -67.01 -16.40
CA ALA A 275 32.12 -67.47 -15.33
C ALA A 275 31.85 -66.57 -14.10
N ARG A 276 30.63 -66.26 -13.92
CA ARG A 276 29.90 -65.75 -12.77
C ARG A 276 29.45 -64.31 -12.87
N GLY A 277 28.19 -64.14 -13.21
CA GLY A 277 27.53 -62.84 -12.97
C GLY A 277 26.21 -62.59 -13.69
N ASN A 278 25.39 -63.58 -13.98
CA ASN A 278 24.11 -63.46 -14.69
C ASN A 278 22.96 -62.88 -13.81
N TYR A 279 23.25 -62.21 -12.70
CA TYR A 279 22.20 -61.75 -11.76
C TYR A 279 22.02 -60.23 -11.69
N SER A 280 22.93 -59.43 -12.26
CA SER A 280 22.89 -57.98 -12.09
C SER A 280 21.90 -57.27 -13.01
N LEU A 281 21.79 -57.70 -14.27
CA LEU A 281 20.91 -57.03 -15.26
C LEU A 281 19.42 -57.18 -14.99
N LYS A 282 18.99 -58.36 -14.47
CA LYS A 282 17.58 -58.60 -14.14
C LYS A 282 17.12 -57.83 -12.90
N ALA A 283 17.99 -57.51 -11.99
CA ALA A 283 17.66 -56.76 -10.76
C ALA A 283 17.36 -55.28 -11.03
N GLY A 284 18.11 -54.62 -11.94
CA GLY A 284 17.89 -53.22 -12.32
C GLY A 284 16.57 -52.99 -13.06
N CYS A 285 16.29 -53.84 -14.07
CA CYS A 285 15.00 -53.79 -14.80
C CYS A 285 13.80 -54.13 -13.91
N LEU A 286 13.97 -55.07 -12.97
CA LEU A 286 12.91 -55.42 -12.02
C LEU A 286 12.67 -54.29 -11.02
N GLY A 287 13.71 -53.58 -10.57
CA GLY A 287 13.61 -52.43 -9.69
C GLY A 287 12.89 -51.24 -10.34
N ALA A 288 13.23 -50.93 -11.60
CA ALA A 288 12.56 -49.86 -12.36
C ALA A 288 11.11 -50.22 -12.67
N LEU A 289 10.80 -51.48 -13.01
CA LEU A 289 9.44 -51.95 -13.21
C LEU A 289 8.63 -51.93 -11.90
N LEU A 290 9.21 -52.37 -10.78
CA LEU A 290 8.59 -52.28 -9.45
C LEU A 290 8.33 -50.81 -9.02
N TYR A 291 9.25 -49.93 -9.28
CA TYR A 291 9.09 -48.50 -9.01
C TYR A 291 7.96 -47.87 -9.83
N LEU A 292 7.87 -48.19 -11.13
CA LEU A 292 6.77 -47.76 -12.00
C LEU A 292 5.43 -48.34 -11.53
N LEU A 293 5.39 -49.56 -11.08
CA LEU A 293 4.18 -50.26 -10.62
C LEU A 293 3.69 -49.67 -9.30
N VAL A 294 4.60 -49.37 -8.37
CA VAL A 294 4.24 -48.88 -7.04
C VAL A 294 3.99 -47.36 -7.05
N CYS A 295 4.81 -46.57 -7.76
CA CYS A 295 4.74 -45.12 -7.70
C CYS A 295 3.78 -44.47 -8.71
N VAL A 296 3.47 -45.18 -9.81
CA VAL A 296 2.63 -44.60 -10.88
C VAL A 296 1.32 -45.39 -11.02
N ILE A 297 1.39 -46.69 -11.14
CA ILE A 297 0.20 -47.53 -11.43
C ILE A 297 -0.67 -47.69 -10.18
N ALA A 298 -0.08 -47.97 -9.03
CA ALA A 298 -0.84 -48.15 -7.79
C ALA A 298 -1.66 -46.94 -7.37
N PRO A 299 -1.12 -45.70 -7.38
CA PRO A 299 -1.92 -44.50 -7.08
C PRO A 299 -3.02 -44.22 -8.10
N LEU A 300 -2.77 -44.53 -9.41
CA LEU A 300 -3.77 -44.36 -10.47
C LEU A 300 -4.94 -45.35 -10.29
N VAL A 301 -4.64 -46.59 -9.96
CA VAL A 301 -5.66 -47.61 -9.69
C VAL A 301 -6.45 -47.27 -8.43
N LEU A 302 -5.75 -46.80 -7.37
CA LEU A 302 -6.40 -46.35 -6.13
C LEU A 302 -7.32 -45.15 -6.39
N PHE A 303 -6.87 -44.20 -7.19
CA PHE A 303 -7.67 -43.02 -7.58
C PHE A 303 -8.91 -43.42 -8.38
N CYS A 304 -8.76 -44.37 -9.35
CA CYS A 304 -9.90 -44.88 -10.09
C CYS A 304 -10.90 -45.67 -9.22
N ILE A 305 -10.41 -46.41 -8.21
CA ILE A 305 -11.27 -47.09 -7.23
C ILE A 305 -12.03 -46.08 -6.37
N VAL A 306 -11.34 -45.05 -5.88
CA VAL A 306 -11.97 -43.98 -5.07
C VAL A 306 -13.03 -43.24 -5.88
N CYS A 307 -12.74 -42.89 -7.15
CA CYS A 307 -13.71 -42.26 -8.04
C CYS A 307 -14.92 -43.16 -8.32
N LYS A 308 -14.72 -44.47 -8.47
CA LYS A 308 -15.83 -45.42 -8.64
C LYS A 308 -16.68 -45.55 -7.37
N ILE A 309 -16.06 -45.57 -6.21
CA ILE A 309 -16.76 -45.61 -4.92
C ILE A 309 -17.56 -44.33 -4.73
N PHE A 310 -16.98 -43.17 -5.04
CA PHE A 310 -17.66 -41.88 -4.93
C PHE A 310 -18.89 -41.79 -5.85
N ASN A 311 -18.80 -42.29 -7.11
CA ASN A 311 -19.93 -42.37 -8.06
C ASN A 311 -21.00 -43.41 -7.67
N LEU A 312 -20.75 -44.27 -6.70
CA LEU A 312 -21.72 -45.25 -6.20
C LEU A 312 -22.50 -44.72 -4.97
N PHE A 313 -21.99 -43.69 -4.30
CA PHE A 313 -22.58 -43.13 -3.08
C PHE A 313 -23.15 -41.73 -3.25
N PHE A 314 -22.93 -41.10 -4.39
CA PHE A 314 -23.53 -39.81 -4.77
C PHE A 314 -24.11 -39.87 -6.18
#